data_c8692d10ce14ad35066c1b8930f23025
#
_entry.id   c8692d10ce14ad35066c1b8930f23025
#
_cell.length_a   1.000
_cell.length_b   1.000
_cell.length_c   1.000
_cell.angle_alpha   90.00
_cell.angle_beta   90.00
_cell.angle_gamma   90.00
#
_symmetry.space_group_name_H-M   'P 1'
#
loop_
_entity.id
_entity.type
_entity.pdbx_description
1 polymer ?
#
loop_
_entity_poly.entity_id
_entity_poly.type
_entity_poly.pdbx_seq_one_letter_code
_entity_poly.pdbx_strand_id
1 'polypeptide(L)'
;GGGGRGMRVVNTEAALPNAVALTRSEAQSFFNNPEVYLERYLENPRHVEIQVLADGKNAIYVGERDCSMQRRHQKILEEAPAPGIPNRLVERIGERCIEACRRIGYRGAGTFEFLYENGEFYFIEMNTRIQVEHPVSEMVTGVDLVQEQIRIASGERLRYRQRDLQFRGHAIECRINAEDPYTFAPFPGKIAFYHPPGGPGIRVDSHIYQ
;
A
#
# COMPACT_ATOMS: atom_id res chain seq x y z
N GLY A 1 -12.08 -12.34 2.00
CA GLY A 1 -12.53 -11.35 1.02
C GLY A 1 -11.70 -10.09 1.11
N GLY A 2 -11.69 -9.25 0.08
CA GLY A 2 -10.96 -8.00 0.08
C GLY A 2 -11.74 -6.85 0.72
N GLY A 3 -11.02 -5.77 1.10
CA GLY A 3 -11.64 -4.52 1.56
C GLY A 3 -12.30 -4.56 2.93
N GLY A 4 -11.89 -5.46 3.83
CA GLY A 4 -12.39 -5.54 5.21
C GLY A 4 -13.82 -6.06 5.37
N ARG A 5 -14.47 -6.52 4.29
CA ARG A 5 -15.81 -7.11 4.37
C ARG A 5 -15.79 -8.46 5.07
N GLY A 6 -16.73 -8.66 5.99
CA GLY A 6 -16.88 -9.90 6.73
C GLY A 6 -15.88 -10.07 7.87
N MET A 7 -15.07 -9.06 8.18
CA MET A 7 -14.19 -9.07 9.34
C MET A 7 -14.98 -8.76 10.62
N ARG A 8 -14.68 -9.51 11.68
CA ARG A 8 -15.28 -9.31 13.02
C ARG A 8 -14.23 -9.42 14.10
N VAL A 9 -14.24 -8.45 15.00
CA VAL A 9 -13.42 -8.50 16.21
C VAL A 9 -14.16 -9.35 17.25
N VAL A 10 -13.46 -10.30 17.85
CA VAL A 10 -13.99 -11.20 18.87
C VAL A 10 -13.17 -11.04 20.14
N ASN A 11 -13.77 -10.46 21.16
CA ASN A 11 -13.10 -10.14 22.43
C ASN A 11 -13.25 -11.24 23.49
N THR A 12 -14.15 -12.20 23.28
CA THR A 12 -14.39 -13.28 24.24
C THR A 12 -14.58 -14.62 23.53
N GLU A 13 -14.13 -15.70 24.13
CA GLU A 13 -14.30 -17.05 23.59
C GLU A 13 -15.77 -17.40 23.37
N ALA A 14 -16.66 -16.98 24.26
CA ALA A 14 -18.11 -17.23 24.15
C ALA A 14 -18.73 -16.59 22.89
N ALA A 15 -18.20 -15.49 22.38
CA ALA A 15 -18.68 -14.81 21.18
C ALA A 15 -18.18 -15.46 19.87
N LEU A 16 -17.12 -16.28 19.94
CA LEU A 16 -16.45 -16.84 18.77
C LEU A 16 -17.36 -17.69 17.87
N PRO A 17 -18.16 -18.66 18.39
CA PRO A 17 -19.00 -19.50 17.54
C PRO A 17 -20.01 -18.70 16.72
N ASN A 18 -20.64 -17.69 17.31
CA ASN A 18 -21.60 -16.84 16.61
C ASN A 18 -20.92 -15.96 15.57
N ALA A 19 -19.77 -15.37 15.89
CA ALA A 19 -18.99 -14.56 14.95
C ALA A 19 -18.55 -15.39 13.73
N VAL A 20 -18.07 -16.61 13.94
CA VAL A 20 -17.69 -17.54 12.86
C VAL A 20 -18.90 -17.88 11.98
N ALA A 21 -20.05 -18.22 12.57
CA ALA A 21 -21.26 -18.57 11.81
C ALA A 21 -21.72 -17.41 10.91
N LEU A 22 -21.79 -16.19 11.45
CA LEU A 22 -22.16 -14.99 10.71
C LEU A 22 -21.18 -14.68 9.60
N THR A 23 -19.87 -14.73 9.89
CA THR A 23 -18.81 -14.44 8.90
C THR A 23 -18.83 -15.46 7.76
N ARG A 24 -19.04 -16.76 8.06
CA ARG A 24 -19.18 -17.80 7.03
C ARG A 24 -20.37 -17.56 6.11
N SER A 25 -21.53 -17.18 6.67
CA SER A 25 -22.74 -16.86 5.89
C SER A 25 -22.51 -15.67 4.97
N GLU A 26 -21.86 -14.61 5.45
CA GLU A 26 -21.50 -13.46 4.63
C GLU A 26 -20.46 -13.80 3.55
N ALA A 27 -19.42 -14.57 3.91
CA ALA A 27 -18.41 -14.99 2.96
C ALA A 27 -19.04 -15.85 1.82
N GLN A 28 -19.95 -16.75 2.16
CA GLN A 28 -20.69 -17.51 1.17
C GLN A 28 -21.51 -16.60 0.24
N SER A 29 -22.18 -15.60 0.80
CA SER A 29 -23.07 -14.71 0.04
C SER A 29 -22.32 -13.76 -0.88
N PHE A 30 -21.18 -13.22 -0.43
CA PHE A 30 -20.42 -12.19 -1.18
C PHE A 30 -19.33 -12.77 -2.07
N PHE A 31 -18.71 -13.89 -1.67
CA PHE A 31 -17.53 -14.45 -2.34
C PHE A 31 -17.76 -15.88 -2.85
N ASN A 32 -18.94 -16.44 -2.63
CA ASN A 32 -19.27 -17.84 -2.93
C ASN A 32 -18.26 -18.84 -2.32
N ASN A 33 -17.68 -18.47 -1.18
CA ASN A 33 -16.74 -19.32 -0.42
C ASN A 33 -16.96 -19.06 1.08
N PRO A 34 -17.38 -20.08 1.88
CA PRO A 34 -17.66 -19.93 3.29
C PRO A 34 -16.42 -20.08 4.18
N GLU A 35 -15.23 -20.25 3.61
CA GLU A 35 -14.00 -20.39 4.38
C GLU A 35 -13.68 -19.12 5.15
N VAL A 36 -13.34 -19.26 6.41
CA VAL A 36 -12.90 -18.18 7.30
C VAL A 36 -11.68 -18.63 8.09
N TYR A 37 -10.88 -17.68 8.51
CA TYR A 37 -9.72 -17.91 9.35
C TYR A 37 -9.68 -16.90 10.50
N LEU A 38 -8.88 -17.17 11.49
CA LEU A 38 -8.69 -16.32 12.65
C LEU A 38 -7.33 -15.64 12.53
N GLU A 39 -7.31 -14.34 12.80
CA GLU A 39 -6.10 -13.55 12.85
C GLU A 39 -5.96 -12.90 14.22
N ARG A 40 -4.73 -12.58 14.59
CA ARG A 40 -4.48 -11.74 15.74
C ARG A 40 -5.08 -10.36 15.51
N TYR A 41 -5.89 -9.89 16.45
CA TYR A 41 -6.36 -8.51 16.45
C TYR A 41 -5.28 -7.58 16.99
N LEU A 42 -5.02 -6.50 16.27
CA LEU A 42 -4.15 -5.40 16.68
C LEU A 42 -5.03 -4.21 17.05
N GLU A 43 -4.75 -3.56 18.17
CA GLU A 43 -5.64 -2.52 18.71
C GLU A 43 -5.45 -1.17 18.03
N ASN A 44 -4.21 -0.76 17.80
CA ASN A 44 -3.86 0.55 17.25
C ASN A 44 -2.75 0.46 16.18
N PRO A 45 -2.91 -0.39 15.17
CA PRO A 45 -1.87 -0.56 14.17
C PRO A 45 -1.81 0.62 13.21
N ARG A 46 -0.60 0.90 12.73
CA ARG A 46 -0.37 1.73 11.55
C ARG A 46 -0.34 0.84 10.31
N HIS A 47 -0.85 1.36 9.20
CA HIS A 47 -0.72 0.72 7.90
C HIS A 47 0.58 1.18 7.24
N VAL A 48 1.57 0.31 7.23
CA VAL A 48 2.89 0.59 6.65
C VAL A 48 3.18 -0.40 5.56
N GLU A 49 3.71 0.08 4.47
CA GLU A 49 3.95 -0.75 3.28
C GLU A 49 5.36 -0.57 2.74
N ILE A 50 5.89 -1.62 2.11
CA ILE A 50 7.23 -1.65 1.51
C ILE A 50 7.10 -1.76 0.00
N GLN A 51 7.58 -0.73 -0.72
CA GLN A 51 7.66 -0.75 -2.17
C GLN A 51 8.80 -1.63 -2.64
N VAL A 52 8.56 -2.50 -3.59
CA VAL A 52 9.59 -3.34 -4.21
C VAL A 52 9.60 -3.20 -5.73
N LEU A 53 10.79 -3.45 -6.30
CA LEU A 53 11.02 -3.70 -7.72
C LEU A 53 11.83 -4.98 -7.88
N ALA A 54 11.45 -5.83 -8.84
CA ALA A 54 12.15 -7.09 -9.09
C ALA A 54 12.12 -7.46 -10.58
N ASP A 55 13.20 -8.11 -11.05
CA ASP A 55 13.37 -8.52 -12.45
C ASP A 55 13.31 -10.07 -12.64
N GLY A 56 12.88 -10.78 -11.61
CA GLY A 56 12.84 -12.23 -11.57
C GLY A 56 14.11 -12.89 -10.99
N LYS A 57 15.21 -12.15 -10.89
CA LYS A 57 16.48 -12.60 -10.28
C LYS A 57 16.95 -11.66 -9.20
N ASN A 58 16.91 -10.36 -9.47
CA ASN A 58 17.27 -9.31 -8.56
C ASN A 58 16.01 -8.63 -8.04
N ALA A 59 16.08 -8.14 -6.81
CA ALA A 59 15.04 -7.33 -6.20
C ALA A 59 15.66 -6.27 -5.30
N ILE A 60 14.98 -5.14 -5.21
CA ILE A 60 15.27 -4.05 -4.27
C ILE A 60 13.98 -3.63 -3.58
N TYR A 61 14.09 -3.05 -2.38
CA TYR A 61 13.00 -2.27 -1.80
C TYR A 61 13.27 -0.77 -1.99
N VAL A 62 12.22 -0.01 -2.28
CA VAL A 62 12.27 1.41 -2.64
C VAL A 62 11.59 2.24 -1.54
N GLY A 63 11.94 1.93 -0.29
CA GLY A 63 11.44 2.59 0.90
C GLY A 63 10.09 2.07 1.37
N GLU A 64 9.68 2.67 2.45
CA GLU A 64 8.39 2.44 3.10
C GLU A 64 7.49 3.66 2.95
N ARG A 65 6.18 3.40 3.08
CA ARG A 65 5.14 4.42 3.16
C ARG A 65 4.25 4.16 4.37
N ASP A 66 3.79 5.24 4.99
CA ASP A 66 2.68 5.20 5.94
C ASP A 66 1.39 5.55 5.22
N CYS A 67 0.41 4.67 5.31
CA CYS A 67 -0.90 4.81 4.70
C CYS A 67 -2.02 4.68 5.76
N SER A 68 -1.73 5.05 7.00
CA SER A 68 -2.66 4.90 8.13
C SER A 68 -3.85 5.85 8.08
N MET A 69 -3.72 6.99 7.38
CA MET A 69 -4.83 7.93 7.23
C MET A 69 -5.82 7.43 6.20
N GLN A 70 -6.85 6.77 6.68
CA GLN A 70 -7.86 6.11 5.86
C GLN A 70 -9.26 6.56 6.26
N ARG A 71 -10.17 6.52 5.30
CA ARG A 71 -11.60 6.70 5.51
C ARG A 71 -12.33 5.48 4.97
N ARG A 72 -13.07 4.77 5.84
CA ARG A 72 -13.78 3.53 5.46
C ARG A 72 -12.87 2.52 4.76
N HIS A 73 -11.65 2.34 5.29
CA HIS A 73 -10.58 1.49 4.73
C HIS A 73 -10.04 1.93 3.36
N GLN A 74 -10.27 3.18 2.97
CA GLN A 74 -9.67 3.78 1.78
C GLN A 74 -8.57 4.76 2.21
N LYS A 75 -7.38 4.59 1.68
CA LYS A 75 -6.24 5.49 1.87
C LYS A 75 -6.62 6.87 1.32
N ILE A 76 -6.33 7.94 2.06
CA ILE A 76 -6.61 9.34 1.68
C ILE A 76 -5.37 10.23 1.76
N LEU A 77 -4.43 9.90 2.65
CA LEU A 77 -3.13 10.53 2.76
C LEU A 77 -2.08 9.46 2.92
N GLU A 78 -1.00 9.58 2.18
CA GLU A 78 0.15 8.70 2.26
C GLU A 78 1.43 9.52 2.39
N GLU A 79 2.39 9.02 3.15
CA GLU A 79 3.66 9.71 3.33
C GLU A 79 4.86 8.76 3.29
N ALA A 80 5.98 9.28 2.81
CA ALA A 80 7.27 8.59 2.81
C ALA A 80 8.40 9.57 3.22
N PRO A 81 9.37 9.11 4.03
CA PRO A 81 9.36 7.86 4.78
C PRO A 81 8.31 7.84 5.90
N ALA A 82 7.96 6.65 6.40
CA ALA A 82 7.00 6.47 7.48
C ALA A 82 7.53 7.08 8.80
N PRO A 83 6.86 8.06 9.43
CA PRO A 83 7.39 8.75 10.58
C PRO A 83 7.61 7.83 11.79
N GLY A 84 8.72 8.04 12.50
CA GLY A 84 8.98 7.40 13.79
C GLY A 84 9.23 5.89 13.74
N ILE A 85 9.41 5.29 12.56
CA ILE A 85 9.85 3.91 12.42
C ILE A 85 11.38 3.91 12.30
N PRO A 86 12.10 3.20 13.18
CA PRO A 86 13.55 3.13 13.11
C PRO A 86 14.04 2.50 11.79
N ASN A 87 14.99 3.13 11.11
CA ASN A 87 15.53 2.67 9.83
C ASN A 87 15.95 1.18 9.86
N ARG A 88 16.56 0.72 10.95
CA ARG A 88 16.96 -0.69 11.12
C ARG A 88 15.79 -1.68 11.00
N LEU A 89 14.57 -1.25 11.36
CA LEU A 89 13.37 -2.09 11.23
C LEU A 89 12.91 -2.10 9.78
N VAL A 90 12.95 -0.95 9.10
CA VAL A 90 12.62 -0.82 7.68
C VAL A 90 13.60 -1.66 6.85
N GLU A 91 14.90 -1.55 7.10
CA GLU A 91 15.93 -2.36 6.43
C GLU A 91 15.66 -3.86 6.61
N ARG A 92 15.43 -4.30 7.85
CA ARG A 92 15.15 -5.71 8.17
C ARG A 92 13.92 -6.24 7.42
N ILE A 93 12.83 -5.48 7.38
CA ILE A 93 11.61 -5.93 6.68
C ILE A 93 11.77 -5.82 5.17
N GLY A 94 12.46 -4.79 4.68
CA GLY A 94 12.78 -4.60 3.26
C GLY A 94 13.62 -5.76 2.71
N GLU A 95 14.63 -6.22 3.44
CA GLU A 95 15.45 -7.39 3.07
C GLU A 95 14.60 -8.67 2.98
N ARG A 96 13.66 -8.86 3.90
CA ARG A 96 12.72 -10.01 3.84
C ARG A 96 11.82 -9.93 2.61
N CYS A 97 11.34 -8.74 2.24
CA CYS A 97 10.55 -8.53 1.02
C CYS A 97 11.39 -8.83 -0.23
N ILE A 98 12.65 -8.40 -0.27
CA ILE A 98 13.59 -8.74 -1.35
C ILE A 98 13.78 -10.27 -1.46
N GLU A 99 14.00 -10.93 -0.34
CA GLU A 99 14.18 -12.38 -0.32
C GLU A 99 12.92 -13.10 -0.83
N ALA A 100 11.73 -12.69 -0.38
CA ALA A 100 10.47 -13.22 -0.88
C ALA A 100 10.33 -13.05 -2.40
N CYS A 101 10.60 -11.84 -2.93
CA CYS A 101 10.59 -11.58 -4.37
C CYS A 101 11.54 -12.51 -5.16
N ARG A 102 12.76 -12.72 -4.65
CA ARG A 102 13.74 -13.60 -5.28
C ARG A 102 13.29 -15.05 -5.29
N ARG A 103 12.75 -15.55 -4.18
CA ARG A 103 12.29 -16.94 -4.06
C ARG A 103 11.14 -17.27 -5.00
N ILE A 104 10.22 -16.33 -5.21
CA ILE A 104 9.07 -16.55 -6.12
C ILE A 104 9.37 -16.14 -7.57
N GLY A 105 10.54 -15.58 -7.84
CA GLY A 105 10.89 -15.08 -9.18
C GLY A 105 10.03 -13.88 -9.60
N TYR A 106 9.66 -13.00 -8.66
CA TYR A 106 8.79 -11.87 -8.92
C TYR A 106 9.36 -10.91 -9.97
N ARG A 107 8.47 -10.36 -10.83
CA ARG A 107 8.85 -9.40 -11.88
C ARG A 107 7.90 -8.22 -11.90
N GLY A 108 8.44 -7.01 -11.83
CA GLY A 108 7.70 -5.75 -11.87
C GLY A 108 7.76 -4.99 -10.56
N ALA A 109 6.89 -3.97 -10.46
CA ALA A 109 6.65 -3.24 -9.23
C ALA A 109 5.63 -3.97 -8.37
N GLY A 110 5.83 -3.97 -7.06
CA GLY A 110 4.91 -4.56 -6.11
C GLY A 110 5.04 -3.88 -4.74
N THR A 111 4.06 -4.12 -3.89
CA THR A 111 4.02 -3.54 -2.55
C THR A 111 3.62 -4.60 -1.54
N PHE A 112 4.43 -4.79 -0.51
CA PHE A 112 4.07 -5.60 0.66
C PHE A 112 3.41 -4.70 1.70
N GLU A 113 2.20 -5.00 2.08
CA GLU A 113 1.43 -4.28 3.09
C GLU A 113 1.52 -4.96 4.46
N PHE A 114 1.69 -4.14 5.48
CA PHE A 114 1.83 -4.58 6.87
C PHE A 114 0.99 -3.73 7.81
N LEU A 115 0.54 -4.34 8.90
CA LEU A 115 0.18 -3.62 10.11
C LEU A 115 1.43 -3.50 10.98
N TYR A 116 1.72 -2.28 11.42
CA TYR A 116 2.86 -2.00 12.30
C TYR A 116 2.34 -1.55 13.67
N GLU A 117 2.70 -2.30 14.71
CA GLU A 117 2.35 -1.98 16.09
C GLU A 117 3.47 -2.43 17.04
N ASN A 118 3.81 -1.59 18.00
CA ASN A 118 4.78 -1.90 19.07
C ASN A 118 6.15 -2.39 18.57
N GLY A 119 6.63 -1.85 17.44
CA GLY A 119 7.93 -2.23 16.87
C GLY A 119 7.93 -3.49 16.00
N GLU A 120 6.77 -4.08 15.76
CA GLU A 120 6.63 -5.31 14.96
C GLU A 120 5.79 -5.07 13.70
N PHE A 121 6.18 -5.75 12.62
CA PHE A 121 5.45 -5.76 11.35
C PHE A 121 4.68 -7.06 11.21
N TYR A 122 3.38 -6.96 10.93
CA TYR A 122 2.46 -8.07 10.68
C TYR A 122 2.02 -8.00 9.22
N PHE A 123 2.41 -8.99 8.42
CA PHE A 123 2.09 -9.05 7.00
C PHE A 123 0.58 -9.19 6.76
N ILE A 124 0.04 -8.39 5.85
CA ILE A 124 -1.35 -8.48 5.40
C ILE A 124 -1.41 -9.13 4.03
N GLU A 125 -0.86 -8.45 3.02
CA GLU A 125 -0.93 -8.90 1.64
C GLU A 125 0.22 -8.33 0.80
N MET A 126 0.36 -8.84 -0.43
CA MET A 126 1.20 -8.25 -1.46
C MET A 126 0.35 -7.80 -2.63
N ASN A 127 0.44 -6.53 -2.96
CA ASN A 127 -0.14 -5.98 -4.18
C ASN A 127 0.87 -6.14 -5.32
N THR A 128 0.55 -7.00 -6.29
CA THR A 128 1.43 -7.32 -7.42
C THR A 128 1.22 -6.37 -8.61
N ARG A 129 1.17 -5.09 -8.34
CA ARG A 129 0.93 -3.99 -9.28
C ARG A 129 1.51 -2.69 -8.73
N ILE A 130 1.56 -1.66 -9.58
CA ILE A 130 1.76 -0.30 -9.10
C ILE A 130 0.53 0.15 -8.29
N GLN A 131 0.75 0.97 -7.28
CA GLN A 131 -0.31 1.57 -6.46
C GLN A 131 -0.41 3.08 -6.70
N VAL A 132 -1.53 3.69 -6.28
CA VAL A 132 -1.76 5.13 -6.43
C VAL A 132 -0.67 5.90 -5.70
N GLU A 133 -0.28 5.45 -4.52
CA GLU A 133 0.67 6.08 -3.60
C GLU A 133 2.17 5.89 -3.96
N HIS A 134 2.47 5.34 -5.15
CA HIS A 134 3.86 5.23 -5.61
C HIS A 134 4.62 6.57 -5.73
N PRO A 135 3.96 7.71 -6.03
CA PRO A 135 4.63 8.99 -6.17
C PRO A 135 5.44 9.44 -4.97
N VAL A 136 4.99 9.16 -3.74
CA VAL A 136 5.76 9.56 -2.54
C VAL A 136 7.09 8.80 -2.45
N SER A 137 7.12 7.53 -2.86
CA SER A 137 8.38 6.77 -2.94
C SER A 137 9.30 7.31 -4.04
N GLU A 138 8.76 7.67 -5.21
CA GLU A 138 9.52 8.29 -6.30
C GLU A 138 10.12 9.63 -5.89
N MET A 139 9.34 10.47 -5.19
CA MET A 139 9.79 11.80 -4.74
C MET A 139 10.95 11.73 -3.77
N VAL A 140 10.99 10.75 -2.87
CA VAL A 140 12.06 10.63 -1.87
C VAL A 140 13.26 9.84 -2.36
N THR A 141 13.14 9.03 -3.43
CA THR A 141 14.22 8.18 -3.94
C THR A 141 14.76 8.62 -5.30
N GLY A 142 13.97 9.35 -6.08
CA GLY A 142 14.28 9.67 -7.48
C GLY A 142 14.18 8.48 -8.43
N VAL A 143 13.62 7.35 -8.00
CA VAL A 143 13.39 6.18 -8.85
C VAL A 143 12.05 6.31 -9.54
N ASP A 144 12.02 6.30 -10.87
CA ASP A 144 10.78 6.22 -11.67
C ASP A 144 10.30 4.76 -11.71
N LEU A 145 9.33 4.44 -10.85
CA LEU A 145 8.81 3.08 -10.67
C LEU A 145 8.07 2.58 -11.91
N VAL A 146 7.33 3.46 -12.59
CA VAL A 146 6.57 3.11 -13.79
C VAL A 146 7.53 2.82 -14.95
N GLN A 147 8.56 3.65 -15.12
CA GLN A 147 9.57 3.41 -16.15
C GLN A 147 10.32 2.08 -15.89
N GLU A 148 10.71 1.81 -14.65
CA GLU A 148 11.35 0.54 -14.30
C GLU A 148 10.43 -0.66 -14.53
N GLN A 149 9.13 -0.54 -14.21
CA GLN A 149 8.15 -1.59 -14.49
C GLN A 149 8.08 -1.92 -15.98
N ILE A 150 8.06 -0.90 -16.86
CA ILE A 150 8.04 -1.07 -18.31
C ILE A 150 9.35 -1.75 -18.78
N ARG A 151 10.51 -1.32 -18.30
CA ARG A 151 11.81 -1.91 -18.63
C ARG A 151 11.90 -3.38 -18.23
N ILE A 152 11.48 -3.69 -17.01
CA ILE A 152 11.44 -5.07 -16.51
C ILE A 152 10.51 -5.93 -17.36
N ALA A 153 9.34 -5.40 -17.74
CA ALA A 153 8.40 -6.09 -18.62
C ALA A 153 8.98 -6.33 -20.02
N SER A 154 9.81 -5.41 -20.53
CA SER A 154 10.54 -5.56 -21.79
C SER A 154 11.71 -6.57 -21.73
N GLY A 155 11.96 -7.17 -20.54
CA GLY A 155 13.02 -8.16 -20.37
C GLY A 155 14.35 -7.59 -19.89
N GLU A 156 14.43 -6.27 -19.65
CA GLU A 156 15.63 -5.63 -19.12
C GLU A 156 15.86 -6.05 -17.66
N ARG A 157 17.11 -5.98 -17.23
CA ARG A 157 17.47 -6.14 -15.82
C ARG A 157 17.21 -4.88 -15.04
N LEU A 158 16.93 -5.05 -13.76
CA LEU A 158 16.83 -3.94 -12.81
C LEU A 158 18.12 -3.11 -12.81
N ARG A 159 18.00 -1.78 -13.02
CA ARG A 159 19.15 -0.87 -13.13
C ARG A 159 19.78 -0.51 -11.79
N TYR A 160 18.99 -0.60 -10.72
CA TYR A 160 19.39 -0.19 -9.38
C TYR A 160 19.84 -1.38 -8.54
N ARG A 161 20.83 -1.16 -7.71
CA ARG A 161 21.18 -2.05 -6.59
C ARG A 161 20.69 -1.38 -5.30
N GLN A 162 20.40 -2.15 -4.27
CA GLN A 162 19.91 -1.60 -3.00
C GLN A 162 20.82 -0.50 -2.45
N ARG A 163 22.13 -0.67 -2.54
CA ARG A 163 23.13 0.31 -2.08
C ARG A 163 23.17 1.62 -2.88
N ASP A 164 22.57 1.65 -4.06
CA ASP A 164 22.59 2.83 -4.94
C ASP A 164 21.40 3.75 -4.61
N LEU A 165 20.43 3.27 -3.84
CA LEU A 165 19.27 4.04 -3.44
C LEU A 165 19.62 5.04 -2.33
N GLN A 166 19.17 6.26 -2.52
CA GLN A 166 19.31 7.33 -1.52
C GLN A 166 17.92 7.87 -1.20
N PHE A 167 17.57 7.83 0.07
CA PHE A 167 16.33 8.42 0.57
C PHE A 167 16.59 9.86 1.00
N ARG A 168 15.87 10.81 0.39
CA ARG A 168 16.06 12.25 0.64
C ARG A 168 14.73 12.95 0.83
N GLY A 169 14.67 13.75 1.88
CA GLY A 169 13.50 14.58 2.16
C GLY A 169 12.31 13.77 2.67
N HIS A 170 11.15 14.30 2.41
CA HIS A 170 9.85 13.76 2.84
C HIS A 170 8.80 14.13 1.80
N ALA A 171 7.88 13.23 1.52
CA ALA A 171 6.79 13.48 0.58
C ALA A 171 5.46 13.05 1.19
N ILE A 172 4.42 13.84 0.95
CA ILE A 172 3.05 13.54 1.35
C ILE A 172 2.17 13.60 0.10
N GLU A 173 1.37 12.57 -0.11
CA GLU A 173 0.35 12.52 -1.14
C GLU A 173 -1.03 12.72 -0.55
N CYS A 174 -1.87 13.47 -1.26
CA CYS A 174 -3.27 13.63 -0.94
C CYS A 174 -4.11 13.13 -2.10
N ARG A 175 -5.05 12.24 -1.86
CA ARG A 175 -6.01 11.82 -2.88
C ARG A 175 -7.17 12.81 -2.95
N ILE A 176 -7.33 13.45 -4.10
CA ILE A 176 -8.41 14.37 -4.36
C ILE A 176 -9.49 13.66 -5.16
N ASN A 177 -10.63 13.42 -4.55
CA ASN A 177 -11.76 12.72 -5.14
C ASN A 177 -12.88 13.68 -5.53
N ALA A 178 -13.65 13.34 -6.59
CA ALA A 178 -14.88 14.03 -6.94
C ALA A 178 -15.99 13.61 -5.96
N GLU A 179 -16.13 14.33 -4.87
CA GLU A 179 -17.06 14.04 -3.79
C GLU A 179 -17.52 15.33 -3.09
N ASP A 180 -18.65 15.26 -2.40
CA ASP A 180 -19.11 16.34 -1.55
C ASP A 180 -18.12 16.58 -0.39
N PRO A 181 -17.64 17.82 -0.18
CA PRO A 181 -16.59 18.08 0.81
C PRO A 181 -17.02 17.91 2.28
N TYR A 182 -18.31 17.83 2.55
CA TYR A 182 -18.86 17.71 3.91
C TYR A 182 -19.32 16.28 4.22
N THR A 183 -20.02 15.67 3.28
CA THR A 183 -20.57 14.32 3.48
C THR A 183 -19.68 13.21 2.94
N PHE A 184 -18.72 13.58 2.06
CA PHE A 184 -17.86 12.67 1.31
C PHE A 184 -18.64 11.67 0.43
N ALA A 185 -19.84 12.02 0.07
CA ALA A 185 -20.63 11.25 -0.90
C ALA A 185 -20.01 11.43 -2.29
N PRO A 186 -19.83 10.36 -3.07
CA PRO A 186 -19.37 10.48 -4.45
C PRO A 186 -20.26 11.43 -5.25
N PHE A 187 -19.65 12.34 -5.99
CA PHE A 187 -20.34 13.32 -6.81
C PHE A 187 -19.86 13.23 -8.27
N PRO A 188 -20.25 12.19 -9.00
CA PRO A 188 -19.83 12.00 -10.38
C PRO A 188 -20.46 13.06 -11.29
N GLY A 189 -19.72 13.52 -12.29
CA GLY A 189 -20.21 14.49 -13.24
C GLY A 189 -19.10 15.13 -14.06
N LYS A 190 -19.46 16.11 -14.88
CA LYS A 190 -18.52 16.90 -15.65
C LYS A 190 -17.80 17.87 -14.71
N ILE A 191 -16.46 17.85 -14.72
CA ILE A 191 -15.64 18.84 -14.03
C ILE A 191 -15.62 20.10 -14.88
N ALA A 192 -16.27 21.15 -14.39
CA ALA A 192 -16.37 22.42 -15.11
C ALA A 192 -15.12 23.29 -14.98
N PHE A 193 -14.36 23.09 -13.90
CA PHE A 193 -13.16 23.85 -13.62
C PHE A 193 -12.14 22.97 -12.91
N TYR A 194 -10.88 23.01 -13.36
CA TYR A 194 -9.77 22.30 -12.76
C TYR A 194 -8.54 23.21 -12.68
N HIS A 195 -8.06 23.45 -11.47
CA HIS A 195 -6.87 24.24 -11.22
C HIS A 195 -5.93 23.49 -10.28
N PRO A 196 -5.01 22.69 -10.81
CA PRO A 196 -4.07 21.95 -9.98
C PRO A 196 -3.05 22.89 -9.34
N PRO A 197 -2.59 22.61 -8.12
CA PRO A 197 -1.48 23.34 -7.51
C PRO A 197 -0.20 23.08 -8.31
N GLY A 198 0.77 23.98 -8.17
CA GLY A 198 2.06 23.89 -8.85
C GLY A 198 3.16 24.59 -8.07
N GLY A 199 4.40 24.45 -8.54
CA GLY A 199 5.58 25.06 -7.93
C GLY A 199 6.63 24.03 -7.51
N PRO A 200 7.78 24.50 -6.95
CA PRO A 200 8.85 23.59 -6.52
C PRO A 200 8.37 22.56 -5.49
N GLY A 201 8.67 21.29 -5.74
CA GLY A 201 8.30 20.20 -4.84
C GLY A 201 6.84 19.73 -4.92
N ILE A 202 6.05 20.29 -5.85
CA ILE A 202 4.66 19.86 -6.08
C ILE A 202 4.59 19.00 -7.34
N ARG A 203 4.01 17.80 -7.19
CA ARG A 203 3.66 16.89 -8.27
C ARG A 203 2.16 16.67 -8.26
N VAL A 204 1.55 16.66 -9.45
CA VAL A 204 0.14 16.33 -9.63
C VAL A 204 0.00 15.26 -10.68
N ASP A 205 -0.48 14.10 -10.28
CA ASP A 205 -0.81 13.00 -11.19
C ASP A 205 -2.33 12.96 -11.36
N SER A 206 -2.81 13.17 -12.58
CA SER A 206 -4.22 13.27 -12.88
C SER A 206 -4.54 12.73 -14.27
N HIS A 207 -5.74 12.17 -14.43
CA HIS A 207 -6.29 11.82 -15.74
C HIS A 207 -7.33 12.86 -16.23
N ILE A 208 -7.51 13.95 -15.46
CA ILE A 208 -8.44 15.02 -15.79
C ILE A 208 -7.77 15.99 -16.75
N TYR A 209 -8.45 16.27 -17.84
CA TYR A 209 -8.05 17.28 -18.84
C TYR A 209 -9.31 17.93 -19.41
N GLN A 210 -9.17 19.11 -20.00
CA GLN A 210 -10.26 19.80 -20.70
C GLN A 210 -10.42 19.27 -22.11
#